data_d7040b60f1722e87856cd8b0f7e7d5f1
#
_entry.id   d7040b60f1722e87856cd8b0f7e7d5f1
#
_cell.length_a   1.000
_cell.length_b   1.000
_cell.length_c   1.000
_cell.angle_alpha   90.00
_cell.angle_beta   90.00
_cell.angle_gamma   90.00
#
_symmetry.space_group_name_H-M   'P 1'
#
loop_
_entity.id
_entity.type
_entity.pdbx_description
1 polymer ?
#
loop_
_entity_poly.entity_id
_entity_poly.type
_entity_poly.pdbx_seq_one_letter_code
_entity_poly.pdbx_strand_id
1 'polypeptide(L)'
;MKKQLIVGVISLLSFSFIHAQDEPGEELKKGFKKENLFTGGSVSLSFGNNSFLIGGTPVFGYSLTKWLDAGLSANFNYTSYRDYLQFDDRLRQTIYGPGAFVKIYPVRFLFAQAQLEHNFIKQKYIPPNNGTTETQNAEATSFLVGAGYTTNRNPGSGQSFFYVSILVDLMDNEYSPYRDNANRILPIVRAGIQIPLFQNADRYNDY
;
A
#
# COMPACT_ATOMS: atom_id res chain seq x y z
N MET A 1 -4.27 10.71 -26.98
CA MET A 1 -4.17 9.28 -26.68
C MET A 1 -4.43 8.90 -25.21
N LYS A 2 -4.24 9.81 -24.20
CA LYS A 2 -4.48 9.50 -22.77
C LYS A 2 -5.96 9.33 -22.35
N LYS A 3 -6.91 9.91 -23.08
CA LYS A 3 -8.36 9.82 -22.75
C LYS A 3 -9.01 8.50 -23.17
N GLN A 4 -8.46 7.78 -24.11
CA GLN A 4 -9.02 6.49 -24.59
C GLN A 4 -8.65 5.31 -23.67
N LEU A 5 -7.57 5.42 -22.90
CA LEU A 5 -7.16 4.36 -21.97
C LEU A 5 -8.08 4.26 -20.74
N ILE A 6 -8.62 5.40 -20.27
CA ILE A 6 -9.51 5.46 -19.10
C ILE A 6 -10.88 4.84 -19.44
N VAL A 7 -11.37 5.05 -20.65
CA VAL A 7 -12.66 4.47 -21.11
C VAL A 7 -12.55 2.94 -21.25
N GLY A 8 -11.38 2.42 -21.66
CA GLY A 8 -11.15 0.98 -21.78
C GLY A 8 -11.15 0.25 -20.43
N VAL A 9 -10.62 0.86 -19.37
CA VAL A 9 -10.59 0.27 -18.03
C VAL A 9 -11.98 0.26 -17.38
N ILE A 10 -12.78 1.28 -17.59
CA ILE A 10 -14.17 1.35 -17.09
C ILE A 10 -15.06 0.33 -17.81
N SER A 11 -14.85 0.08 -19.11
CA SER A 11 -15.59 -0.92 -19.87
C SER A 11 -15.29 -2.37 -19.48
N LEU A 12 -14.06 -2.65 -18.99
CA LEU A 12 -13.68 -3.99 -18.49
C LEU A 12 -14.29 -4.31 -17.11
N LEU A 13 -14.60 -3.29 -16.32
CA LEU A 13 -15.26 -3.47 -15.01
C LEU A 13 -16.77 -3.76 -15.13
N SER A 14 -17.39 -3.48 -16.28
CA SER A 14 -18.83 -3.68 -16.49
C SER A 14 -19.20 -5.11 -16.90
N PHE A 15 -18.25 -5.97 -17.26
CA PHE A 15 -18.53 -7.33 -17.75
C PHE A 15 -18.57 -8.42 -16.68
N SER A 16 -18.31 -8.09 -15.41
CA SER A 16 -18.21 -9.11 -14.35
C SER A 16 -19.47 -9.30 -13.50
N PHE A 17 -20.60 -8.68 -13.85
CA PHE A 17 -21.83 -8.76 -13.05
C PHE A 17 -22.88 -9.76 -13.56
N ILE A 18 -22.57 -10.57 -14.55
CA ILE A 18 -23.53 -11.56 -15.06
C ILE A 18 -22.90 -12.94 -14.86
N HIS A 19 -23.18 -13.56 -13.72
CA HIS A 19 -23.37 -14.98 -13.45
C HIS A 19 -23.19 -15.26 -11.94
N ALA A 20 -24.18 -14.85 -11.17
CA ALA A 20 -24.47 -15.44 -9.88
C ALA A 20 -25.96 -15.83 -9.94
N GLN A 21 -26.26 -16.96 -10.57
CA GLN A 21 -27.54 -17.60 -10.41
C GLN A 21 -27.46 -18.52 -9.20
N ASP A 22 -28.39 -18.29 -8.32
CA ASP A 22 -28.78 -18.88 -7.07
C ASP A 22 -28.58 -20.40 -6.93
N GLU A 23 -27.85 -20.81 -5.89
CA GLU A 23 -28.20 -22.01 -5.16
C GLU A 23 -29.13 -21.61 -3.98
N PRO A 24 -30.29 -22.22 -3.82
CA PRO A 24 -31.20 -21.93 -2.71
C PRO A 24 -30.73 -22.66 -1.46
N GLY A 25 -30.26 -21.97 -0.44
CA GLY A 25 -30.03 -22.61 0.82
C GLY A 25 -29.17 -21.96 1.88
N GLU A 26 -28.61 -20.78 1.68
CA GLU A 26 -28.06 -20.02 2.81
C GLU A 26 -28.66 -18.62 2.84
N GLU A 27 -29.45 -18.31 3.85
CA GLU A 27 -29.83 -16.95 4.18
C GLU A 27 -28.53 -16.13 4.34
N LEU A 28 -28.17 -15.40 3.30
CA LEU A 28 -27.11 -14.39 3.34
C LEU A 28 -27.54 -13.36 4.39
N LYS A 29 -27.08 -13.49 5.62
CA LYS A 29 -27.07 -12.38 6.57
C LYS A 29 -26.25 -11.27 5.95
N LYS A 30 -26.91 -10.45 5.12
CA LYS A 30 -26.37 -9.19 4.55
C LYS A 30 -26.15 -8.24 5.71
N GLY A 31 -24.93 -8.19 6.25
CA GLY A 31 -24.58 -7.29 7.35
C GLY A 31 -23.07 -7.20 7.52
N PHE A 32 -22.63 -6.12 8.13
CA PHE A 32 -21.27 -5.93 8.58
C PHE A 32 -20.87 -7.05 9.54
N LYS A 33 -19.82 -7.82 9.20
CA LYS A 33 -19.28 -8.92 10.01
C LYS A 33 -17.98 -8.45 10.65
N LYS A 34 -17.95 -8.35 11.98
CA LYS A 34 -16.75 -7.92 12.73
C LYS A 34 -15.56 -8.84 12.47
N GLU A 35 -15.83 -10.13 12.18
CA GLU A 35 -14.84 -11.16 11.89
C GLU A 35 -14.04 -10.89 10.61
N ASN A 36 -14.57 -10.06 9.71
CA ASN A 36 -13.89 -9.67 8.48
C ASN A 36 -12.93 -8.49 8.68
N LEU A 37 -12.92 -7.87 9.86
CA LEU A 37 -11.98 -6.81 10.18
C LEU A 37 -10.57 -7.38 10.37
N PHE A 38 -9.59 -6.64 9.91
CA PHE A 38 -8.20 -6.93 10.16
C PHE A 38 -7.39 -5.67 10.41
N THR A 39 -6.27 -5.84 11.10
CA THR A 39 -5.23 -4.83 11.26
C THR A 39 -3.89 -5.42 10.83
N GLY A 40 -2.85 -4.64 10.93
CA GLY A 40 -1.50 -5.08 10.63
C GLY A 40 -0.61 -3.92 10.20
N GLY A 41 0.36 -4.24 9.40
CA GLY A 41 1.25 -3.24 8.85
C GLY A 41 2.41 -3.87 8.09
N SER A 42 3.18 -3.00 7.46
CA SER A 42 4.38 -3.39 6.74
C SER A 42 5.54 -2.45 7.03
N VAL A 43 6.74 -2.98 6.86
CA VAL A 43 7.97 -2.20 6.71
C VAL A 43 8.23 -2.02 5.22
N SER A 44 8.61 -0.80 4.84
CA SER A 44 8.94 -0.43 3.46
C SER A 44 10.43 -0.24 3.32
N LEU A 45 11.01 -0.79 2.27
CA LEU A 45 12.41 -0.60 1.89
C LEU A 45 12.47 -0.28 0.39
N SER A 46 13.32 0.68 0.02
CA SER A 46 13.66 0.95 -1.37
C SER A 46 15.10 1.43 -1.45
N PHE A 47 15.79 1.02 -2.49
CA PHE A 47 17.17 1.41 -2.77
C PHE A 47 17.25 1.89 -4.21
N GLY A 48 17.87 3.04 -4.40
CA GLY A 48 18.18 3.62 -5.70
C GLY A 48 19.63 4.05 -5.77
N ASN A 49 20.02 4.65 -6.89
CA ASN A 49 21.35 5.23 -7.03
C ASN A 49 21.47 6.42 -6.05
N ASN A 50 22.39 6.32 -5.07
CA ASN A 50 22.58 7.31 -4.01
C ASN A 50 21.33 7.62 -3.19
N SER A 51 20.30 6.75 -3.20
CA SER A 51 19.05 6.94 -2.46
C SER A 51 18.68 5.71 -1.64
N PHE A 52 18.09 5.96 -0.49
CA PHE A 52 17.63 4.96 0.44
C PHE A 52 16.32 5.41 1.07
N LEU A 53 15.32 4.53 1.10
CA LEU A 53 14.04 4.74 1.76
C LEU A 53 13.80 3.60 2.75
N ILE A 54 13.39 3.97 3.96
CA ILE A 54 12.87 3.05 4.99
C ILE A 54 11.60 3.62 5.59
N GLY A 55 10.64 2.76 5.91
CA GLY A 55 9.42 3.23 6.54
C GLY A 55 8.54 2.14 7.08
N GLY A 56 7.39 2.55 7.63
CA GLY A 56 6.36 1.69 8.15
C GLY A 56 4.98 2.14 7.70
N THR A 57 4.09 1.19 7.45
CA THR A 57 2.73 1.46 6.99
C THR A 57 1.75 0.60 7.79
N PRO A 58 1.26 1.07 8.97
CA PRO A 58 0.14 0.45 9.64
C PRO A 58 -1.11 0.48 8.77
N VAL A 59 -1.92 -0.56 8.88
CA VAL A 59 -3.15 -0.73 8.10
C VAL A 59 -4.32 -1.15 8.98
N PHE A 60 -5.52 -0.74 8.56
CA PHE A 60 -6.78 -1.23 9.09
C PHE A 60 -7.72 -1.49 7.92
N GLY A 61 -8.29 -2.69 7.83
CA GLY A 61 -9.05 -3.09 6.67
C GLY A 61 -10.17 -4.08 6.95
N TYR A 62 -10.87 -4.41 5.88
CA TYR A 62 -12.01 -5.31 5.85
C TYR A 62 -11.90 -6.27 4.67
N SER A 63 -12.06 -7.56 4.92
CA SER A 63 -12.17 -8.58 3.89
C SER A 63 -13.58 -8.59 3.32
N LEU A 64 -13.75 -7.93 2.17
CA LEU A 64 -15.04 -7.81 1.47
C LEU A 64 -15.53 -9.16 0.97
N THR A 65 -14.59 -9.97 0.48
CA THR A 65 -14.84 -11.34 0.01
C THR A 65 -13.66 -12.25 0.38
N LYS A 66 -13.75 -13.54 0.05
CA LYS A 66 -12.64 -14.47 0.22
C LYS A 66 -11.40 -14.12 -0.62
N TRP A 67 -11.55 -13.29 -1.65
CA TRP A 67 -10.50 -12.91 -2.60
C TRP A 67 -10.24 -11.40 -2.68
N LEU A 68 -10.97 -10.56 -1.91
CA LEU A 68 -10.89 -9.10 -1.99
C LEU A 68 -10.81 -8.49 -0.59
N ASP A 69 -9.73 -7.78 -0.31
CA ASP A 69 -9.55 -6.95 0.88
C ASP A 69 -9.49 -5.47 0.48
N ALA A 70 -10.05 -4.59 1.30
CA ALA A 70 -9.91 -3.15 1.17
C ALA A 70 -9.66 -2.53 2.55
N GLY A 71 -8.99 -1.37 2.59
CA GLY A 71 -8.71 -0.73 3.86
C GLY A 71 -8.04 0.61 3.74
N LEU A 72 -7.75 1.17 4.91
CA LEU A 72 -7.00 2.39 5.09
C LEU A 72 -5.59 2.09 5.58
N SER A 73 -4.67 2.97 5.26
CA SER A 73 -3.28 2.92 5.68
C SER A 73 -2.82 4.30 6.15
N ALA A 74 -1.79 4.31 6.98
CA ALA A 74 -1.03 5.51 7.28
C ALA A 74 0.44 5.19 7.02
N ASN A 75 1.07 5.94 6.13
CA ASN A 75 2.47 5.73 5.80
C ASN A 75 3.36 6.69 6.57
N PHE A 76 4.53 6.18 6.99
CA PHE A 76 5.60 6.92 7.63
C PHE A 76 6.91 6.45 7.02
N ASN A 77 7.53 7.29 6.18
CA ASN A 77 8.74 6.93 5.48
C ASN A 77 9.82 8.00 5.72
N TYR A 78 11.06 7.55 5.70
CA TYR A 78 12.24 8.40 5.69
C TYR A 78 13.07 8.06 4.47
N THR A 79 13.45 9.09 3.70
CA THR A 79 14.29 8.95 2.52
C THR A 79 15.53 9.82 2.67
N SER A 80 16.66 9.31 2.23
CA SER A 80 17.92 10.05 2.19
C SER A 80 18.54 9.88 0.81
N TYR A 81 18.86 11.01 0.21
CA TYR A 81 19.60 11.10 -1.05
C TYR A 81 20.99 11.69 -0.77
N ARG A 82 22.01 11.13 -1.41
CA ARG A 82 23.38 11.66 -1.45
C ARG A 82 23.67 12.18 -2.85
N ASP A 83 24.53 13.19 -2.94
CA ASP A 83 24.91 13.82 -4.20
C ASP A 83 23.66 14.23 -5.01
N TYR A 84 22.73 14.95 -4.34
CA TYR A 84 21.43 15.31 -4.89
C TYR A 84 21.52 16.40 -5.97
N LEU A 85 22.14 17.55 -5.63
CA LEU A 85 22.40 18.66 -6.54
C LEU A 85 23.91 18.85 -6.79
N GLN A 86 24.73 18.55 -5.79
CA GLN A 86 26.18 18.74 -5.82
C GLN A 86 26.87 17.57 -5.13
N PHE A 87 28.14 17.38 -5.40
CA PHE A 87 28.94 16.37 -4.72
C PHE A 87 28.99 16.62 -3.20
N ASP A 88 28.77 15.57 -2.38
CA ASP A 88 28.74 15.56 -0.91
C ASP A 88 27.60 16.38 -0.26
N ASP A 89 26.55 16.73 -1.01
CA ASP A 89 25.32 17.24 -0.43
C ASP A 89 24.38 16.09 -0.01
N ARG A 90 23.33 16.43 0.75
CA ARG A 90 22.32 15.46 1.19
C ARG A 90 20.93 16.09 1.18
N LEU A 91 19.97 15.36 0.62
CA LEU A 91 18.56 15.67 0.79
C LEU A 91 17.94 14.59 1.70
N ARG A 92 17.36 15.00 2.81
CA ARG A 92 16.62 14.12 3.73
C ARG A 92 15.14 14.46 3.66
N GLN A 93 14.31 13.45 3.54
CA GLN A 93 12.86 13.63 3.49
C GLN A 93 12.20 12.80 4.58
N THR A 94 11.30 13.42 5.32
CA THR A 94 10.36 12.73 6.20
C THR A 94 8.99 12.81 5.57
N ILE A 95 8.36 11.67 5.35
CA ILE A 95 7.14 11.51 4.57
C ILE A 95 6.13 10.83 5.47
N TYR A 96 4.92 11.39 5.54
CA TYR A 96 3.82 10.77 6.26
C TYR A 96 2.50 11.14 5.58
N GLY A 97 1.51 10.27 5.72
CA GLY A 97 0.20 10.57 5.16
C GLY A 97 -0.77 9.41 5.19
N PRO A 98 -2.05 9.70 4.98
CA PRO A 98 -3.09 8.70 4.84
C PRO A 98 -3.05 8.02 3.46
N GLY A 99 -3.60 6.81 3.41
CA GLY A 99 -3.80 6.09 2.18
C GLY A 99 -5.01 5.16 2.26
N ALA A 100 -5.41 4.68 1.09
CA ALA A 100 -6.41 3.64 0.96
C ALA A 100 -5.90 2.58 -0.02
N PHE A 101 -6.22 1.33 0.24
CA PHE A 101 -5.73 0.21 -0.58
C PHE A 101 -6.81 -0.81 -0.86
N VAL A 102 -6.57 -1.55 -1.94
CA VAL A 102 -7.32 -2.74 -2.33
C VAL A 102 -6.31 -3.84 -2.66
N LYS A 103 -6.57 -5.05 -2.15
CA LYS A 103 -5.80 -6.27 -2.48
C LYS A 103 -6.72 -7.31 -3.07
N ILE A 104 -6.33 -7.87 -4.19
CA ILE A 104 -7.05 -8.95 -4.89
C ILE A 104 -6.19 -10.21 -4.84
N TYR A 105 -6.76 -11.30 -4.38
CA TYR A 105 -6.10 -12.59 -4.20
C TYR A 105 -6.63 -13.61 -5.23
N PRO A 106 -6.02 -13.71 -6.43
CA PRO A 106 -6.43 -14.70 -7.42
C PRO A 106 -6.20 -16.13 -6.91
N VAL A 107 -5.19 -16.32 -6.08
CA VAL A 107 -4.90 -17.57 -5.36
C VAL A 107 -4.48 -17.22 -3.92
N ARG A 108 -4.53 -18.19 -3.01
CA ARG A 108 -4.32 -17.96 -1.55
C ARG A 108 -2.95 -17.40 -1.19
N PHE A 109 -1.95 -17.60 -2.03
CA PHE A 109 -0.56 -17.21 -1.78
C PHE A 109 -0.07 -16.03 -2.62
N LEU A 110 -0.87 -15.56 -3.59
CA LEU A 110 -0.53 -14.40 -4.42
C LEU A 110 -1.60 -13.32 -4.34
N PHE A 111 -1.18 -12.06 -4.36
CA PHE A 111 -2.10 -10.94 -4.47
C PHE A 111 -1.56 -9.85 -5.40
N ALA A 112 -2.48 -9.13 -6.02
CA ALA A 112 -2.24 -7.84 -6.62
C ALA A 112 -2.75 -6.75 -5.66
N GLN A 113 -2.08 -5.61 -5.62
CA GLN A 113 -2.44 -4.47 -4.76
C GLN A 113 -2.45 -3.18 -5.57
N ALA A 114 -3.47 -2.37 -5.30
CA ALA A 114 -3.50 -0.96 -5.68
C ALA A 114 -3.66 -0.12 -4.41
N GLN A 115 -2.93 0.98 -4.30
CA GLN A 115 -2.94 1.84 -3.12
C GLN A 115 -2.79 3.30 -3.54
N LEU A 116 -3.68 4.15 -3.06
CA LEU A 116 -3.60 5.59 -3.18
C LEU A 116 -3.05 6.15 -1.87
N GLU A 117 -2.04 6.99 -1.95
CA GLU A 117 -1.44 7.68 -0.80
C GLU A 117 -1.41 9.18 -1.06
N HIS A 118 -1.74 9.96 -0.03
CA HIS A 118 -1.48 11.40 -0.02
C HIS A 118 -0.37 11.69 0.99
N ASN A 119 0.78 12.14 0.49
CA ASN A 119 2.02 12.25 1.24
C ASN A 119 2.34 13.70 1.56
N PHE A 120 2.51 14.01 2.84
CA PHE A 120 3.12 15.25 3.34
C PHE A 120 4.62 15.01 3.49
N ILE A 121 5.42 15.84 2.85
CA ILE A 121 6.85 15.65 2.71
C ILE A 121 7.57 16.84 3.32
N LYS A 122 8.36 16.59 4.36
CA LYS A 122 9.28 17.56 4.92
C LYS A 122 10.69 17.27 4.38
N GLN A 123 11.19 18.17 3.57
CA GLN A 123 12.51 18.08 2.93
C GLN A 123 13.53 18.92 3.70
N LYS A 124 14.70 18.37 3.91
CA LYS A 124 15.84 19.06 4.53
C LYS A 124 17.05 18.90 3.62
N TYR A 125 17.43 19.98 2.96
CA TYR A 125 18.63 20.06 2.15
C TYR A 125 19.83 20.45 3.01
N ILE A 126 20.91 19.70 2.93
CA ILE A 126 22.15 19.90 3.65
C ILE A 126 23.26 20.06 2.60
N PRO A 127 23.71 21.32 2.35
CA PRO A 127 24.77 21.57 1.37
C PRO A 127 26.13 21.05 1.89
N PRO A 128 27.11 20.84 0.98
CA PRO A 128 28.47 20.48 1.37
C PRO A 128 29.13 21.59 2.19
N ASN A 129 30.21 21.25 2.89
CA ASN A 129 31.06 22.19 3.65
C ASN A 129 30.34 23.03 4.73
N ASN A 130 29.40 22.40 5.48
CA ASN A 130 28.64 23.07 6.55
C ASN A 130 27.88 24.33 6.13
N GLY A 131 27.43 24.40 4.90
CA GLY A 131 26.55 25.46 4.43
C GLY A 131 25.21 25.52 5.16
N THR A 132 24.44 26.57 4.94
CA THR A 132 23.15 26.80 5.59
C THR A 132 22.14 25.72 5.15
N THR A 133 21.61 25.00 6.12
CA THR A 133 20.57 23.98 5.88
C THR A 133 19.24 24.65 5.56
N GLU A 134 18.60 24.21 4.48
CA GLU A 134 17.27 24.66 4.08
C GLU A 134 16.23 23.61 4.36
N THR A 135 15.05 24.03 4.82
CA THR A 135 13.92 23.14 5.05
C THR A 135 12.73 23.61 4.22
N GLN A 136 12.13 22.69 3.46
CA GLN A 136 10.96 22.95 2.64
C GLN A 136 9.89 21.89 2.90
N ASN A 137 8.63 22.24 2.68
CA ASN A 137 7.51 21.30 2.72
C ASN A 137 6.95 21.13 1.31
N ALA A 138 6.59 19.91 0.98
CA ALA A 138 5.95 19.54 -0.28
C ALA A 138 4.83 18.53 0.01
N GLU A 139 3.96 18.35 -0.96
CA GLU A 139 2.91 17.36 -0.93
C GLU A 139 2.92 16.58 -2.24
N ALA A 140 2.66 15.28 -2.17
CA ALA A 140 2.56 14.43 -3.35
C ALA A 140 1.49 13.38 -3.15
N THR A 141 0.71 13.15 -4.19
CA THR A 141 -0.18 11.99 -4.27
C THR A 141 0.51 10.92 -5.09
N SER A 142 0.50 9.68 -4.58
CA SER A 142 1.09 8.51 -5.21
C SER A 142 0.03 7.44 -5.44
N PHE A 143 0.06 6.81 -6.60
CA PHE A 143 -0.75 5.65 -6.92
C PHE A 143 0.14 4.42 -7.10
N LEU A 144 0.23 3.63 -6.04
CA LEU A 144 1.08 2.46 -5.98
C LEU A 144 0.34 1.25 -6.51
N VAL A 145 0.96 0.52 -7.42
CA VAL A 145 0.45 -0.74 -7.95
C VAL A 145 1.54 -1.79 -7.89
N GLY A 146 1.16 -3.02 -7.60
CA GLY A 146 2.11 -4.11 -7.58
C GLY A 146 1.50 -5.44 -7.18
N ALA A 147 2.37 -6.38 -6.86
CA ALA A 147 1.99 -7.74 -6.50
C ALA A 147 2.82 -8.24 -5.32
N GLY A 148 2.32 -9.28 -4.67
CA GLY A 148 2.99 -9.87 -3.54
C GLY A 148 2.61 -11.32 -3.28
N TYR A 149 3.34 -11.90 -2.34
CA TYR A 149 3.16 -13.25 -1.86
C TYR A 149 2.73 -13.24 -0.39
N THR A 150 1.85 -14.17 0.00
CA THR A 150 1.44 -14.39 1.40
C THR A 150 1.78 -15.81 1.85
N THR A 151 2.15 -15.96 3.12
CA THR A 151 2.55 -17.27 3.66
C THR A 151 1.39 -18.25 3.77
N ASN A 152 0.26 -17.85 4.28
CA ASN A 152 -0.88 -18.75 4.48
C ASN A 152 -2.17 -17.97 4.73
N ARG A 153 -2.65 -17.29 3.70
CA ARG A 153 -3.94 -16.59 3.81
C ARG A 153 -5.07 -17.61 3.75
N ASN A 154 -5.73 -17.83 4.89
CA ASN A 154 -6.92 -18.67 5.00
C ASN A 154 -8.09 -17.81 5.52
N PRO A 155 -8.96 -17.28 4.64
CA PRO A 155 -10.06 -16.42 5.04
C PRO A 155 -10.99 -17.13 6.03
N GLY A 156 -11.32 -16.48 7.15
CA GLY A 156 -12.20 -17.03 8.18
C GLY A 156 -11.51 -17.95 9.20
N SER A 157 -10.21 -18.23 9.07
CA SER A 157 -9.51 -19.11 10.03
C SER A 157 -9.03 -18.40 11.30
N GLY A 158 -9.08 -17.06 11.35
CA GLY A 158 -8.53 -16.28 12.46
C GLY A 158 -7.01 -16.27 12.55
N GLN A 159 -6.31 -16.84 11.59
CA GLN A 159 -4.86 -16.91 11.61
C GLN A 159 -4.23 -15.69 10.97
N SER A 160 -3.24 -15.11 11.64
CA SER A 160 -2.38 -14.07 11.10
C SER A 160 -1.46 -14.65 10.03
N PHE A 161 -1.14 -13.85 9.02
CA PHE A 161 -0.20 -14.27 7.98
C PHE A 161 0.77 -13.15 7.63
N PHE A 162 1.96 -13.54 7.17
CA PHE A 162 2.96 -12.62 6.65
C PHE A 162 2.80 -12.44 5.15
N TYR A 163 3.24 -11.29 4.67
CA TYR A 163 3.28 -11.01 3.23
C TYR A 163 4.51 -10.20 2.84
N VAL A 164 4.88 -10.36 1.59
CA VAL A 164 5.91 -9.55 0.93
C VAL A 164 5.34 -9.05 -0.39
N SER A 165 5.59 -7.79 -0.74
CA SER A 165 5.13 -7.20 -2.00
C SER A 165 6.17 -6.26 -2.60
N ILE A 166 6.08 -6.09 -3.91
CA ILE A 166 6.81 -5.09 -4.67
C ILE A 166 5.78 -4.16 -5.30
N LEU A 167 5.91 -2.86 -5.04
CA LEU A 167 5.01 -1.81 -5.52
C LEU A 167 5.81 -0.79 -6.32
N VAL A 168 5.15 -0.16 -7.30
CA VAL A 168 5.68 0.95 -8.09
C VAL A 168 4.67 2.09 -8.12
N ASP A 169 5.15 3.34 -8.11
CA ASP A 169 4.30 4.52 -8.25
C ASP A 169 4.05 4.81 -9.73
N LEU A 170 2.78 4.76 -10.13
CA LEU A 170 2.36 5.06 -11.49
C LEU A 170 2.06 6.54 -11.72
N MET A 171 2.01 7.37 -10.67
CA MET A 171 1.82 8.81 -10.83
C MET A 171 3.13 9.50 -11.21
N ASP A 172 3.06 10.31 -12.25
CA ASP A 172 4.18 11.15 -12.68
C ASP A 172 4.15 12.46 -11.89
N ASN A 173 4.61 12.40 -10.63
CA ASN A 173 4.69 13.55 -9.74
C ASN A 173 6.17 13.78 -9.37
N GLU A 174 6.67 14.95 -9.66
CA GLU A 174 8.05 15.35 -9.39
C GLU A 174 8.43 15.25 -7.89
N TYR A 175 7.45 15.46 -7.01
CA TYR A 175 7.64 15.36 -5.55
C TYR A 175 7.35 13.96 -5.00
N SER A 176 7.09 12.96 -5.87
CA SER A 176 6.84 11.60 -5.39
C SER A 176 8.07 11.07 -4.64
N PRO A 177 7.88 10.56 -3.40
CA PRO A 177 8.97 9.98 -2.64
C PRO A 177 9.47 8.63 -3.20
N TYR A 178 8.80 8.13 -4.22
CA TYR A 178 9.05 6.83 -4.86
C TYR A 178 9.71 6.99 -6.24
N ARG A 179 10.39 8.12 -6.44
CA ARG A 179 11.18 8.42 -7.63
C ARG A 179 12.58 8.89 -7.22
N ASP A 180 13.55 8.66 -8.08
CA ASP A 180 14.90 9.19 -7.87
C ASP A 180 15.07 10.60 -8.49
N ASN A 181 16.26 11.16 -8.34
CA ASN A 181 16.59 12.50 -8.85
C ASN A 181 16.45 12.63 -10.37
N ALA A 182 16.49 11.51 -11.10
CA ALA A 182 16.31 11.46 -12.55
C ALA A 182 14.86 11.13 -12.94
N ASN A 183 13.90 11.28 -11.99
CA ASN A 183 12.48 10.97 -12.14
C ASN A 183 12.21 9.49 -12.54
N ARG A 184 13.13 8.58 -12.20
CA ARG A 184 12.97 7.15 -12.45
C ARG A 184 12.19 6.52 -11.31
N ILE A 185 11.31 5.59 -11.64
CA ILE A 185 10.51 4.84 -10.66
C ILE A 185 11.43 3.99 -9.78
N LEU A 186 11.28 4.14 -8.46
CA LEU A 186 11.94 3.30 -7.46
C LEU A 186 10.96 2.23 -6.98
N PRO A 187 11.21 0.94 -7.25
CA PRO A 187 10.41 -0.13 -6.68
C PRO A 187 10.50 -0.14 -5.16
N ILE A 188 9.36 -0.32 -4.50
CA ILE A 188 9.24 -0.36 -3.05
C ILE A 188 8.98 -1.82 -2.65
N VAL A 189 9.87 -2.39 -1.86
CA VAL A 189 9.63 -3.69 -1.23
C VAL A 189 8.95 -3.45 0.11
N ARG A 190 7.81 -4.11 0.34
CA ARG A 190 7.09 -4.11 1.62
C ARG A 190 6.99 -5.52 2.16
N ALA A 191 7.41 -5.71 3.41
CA ALA A 191 7.20 -6.93 4.16
C ALA A 191 6.33 -6.62 5.38
N GLY A 192 5.29 -7.43 5.62
CA GLY A 192 4.33 -7.12 6.67
C GLY A 192 3.56 -8.32 7.19
N ILE A 193 2.68 -8.01 8.14
CA ILE A 193 1.77 -8.96 8.76
C ILE A 193 0.34 -8.43 8.67
N GLN A 194 -0.60 -9.34 8.43
CA GLN A 194 -2.05 -9.08 8.54
C GLN A 194 -2.62 -9.94 9.65
N ILE A 195 -3.35 -9.30 10.56
CA ILE A 195 -3.89 -9.88 11.80
C ILE A 195 -5.40 -9.74 11.76
N PRO A 196 -6.16 -10.82 11.59
CA PRO A 196 -7.61 -10.80 11.69
C PRO A 196 -8.07 -10.38 13.08
N LEU A 197 -9.15 -9.63 13.15
CA LEU A 197 -9.74 -9.15 14.40
C LEU A 197 -11.07 -9.91 14.66
N PHE A 198 -11.43 -10.07 15.94
CA PHE A 198 -12.73 -10.60 16.39
C PHE A 198 -13.10 -12.02 15.92
N GLN A 199 -12.16 -12.83 15.47
CA GLN A 199 -12.44 -14.17 14.94
C GLN A 199 -12.69 -15.24 16.02
N ASN A 200 -12.48 -14.94 17.31
CA ASN A 200 -12.66 -15.89 18.42
C ASN A 200 -13.80 -15.51 19.37
N ALA A 201 -14.65 -14.54 19.02
CA ALA A 201 -15.69 -14.06 19.92
C ALA A 201 -16.81 -15.10 20.20
N ASP A 202 -17.03 -16.04 19.29
CA ASP A 202 -18.12 -17.00 19.39
C ASP A 202 -17.76 -18.29 20.17
N ARG A 203 -16.48 -18.53 20.47
CA ARG A 203 -16.07 -19.72 21.24
C ARG A 203 -16.28 -19.61 22.75
N TYR A 204 -16.60 -18.44 23.26
CA TYR A 204 -16.75 -18.21 24.72
C TYR A 204 -18.22 -18.20 25.19
N ASN A 205 -19.19 -18.27 24.30
CA ASN A 205 -20.62 -18.21 24.65
C ASN A 205 -21.33 -19.59 24.72
N ASP A 206 -20.60 -20.69 24.53
CA ASP A 206 -21.15 -22.07 24.58
C ASP A 206 -20.77 -22.83 25.87
N TYR A 207 -20.62 -22.13 27.01
CA TYR A 207 -20.50 -22.76 28.33
C TYR A 207 -21.49 -22.18 29.31
#